data_d598532247fa6b303a22acb51b1d78dd
#
_entry.id   d598532247fa6b303a22acb51b1d78dd
#
_cell.length_a   1.000
_cell.length_b   1.000
_cell.length_c   1.000
_cell.angle_alpha   90.00
_cell.angle_beta   90.00
_cell.angle_gamma   90.00
#
_symmetry.space_group_name_H-M   'P 1'
#
loop_
_entity.id
_entity.type
_entity.pdbx_description
1 polymer ?
#
loop_
_entity_poly.entity_id
_entity_poly.type
_entity_poly.pdbx_seq_one_letter_code
_entity_poly.pdbx_strand_id
1 'polypeptide(L)'
;MFNPSREQARQFLADAWRKRRDHLPATPLETIAGDVVALHPEYQGLIGTPDKSIDRDWSPDSGDTNPFLHMSLHLAIEEQLAIDQPPGIVAAYRKLLSRRGERHEALHAILDCLAETLWRSQRDKTPLDSDVYLSLLNQAADGR
;
A
#
# COMPACT_ATOMS: atom_id res chain seq x y z
N MET A 1 11.11 10.88 11.07
CA MET A 1 10.07 10.13 10.37
C MET A 1 9.66 10.90 9.12
N PHE A 2 9.63 10.22 7.99
CA PHE A 2 9.22 10.83 6.73
C PHE A 2 7.70 11.05 6.74
N ASN A 3 7.28 12.29 6.60
CA ASN A 3 5.85 12.63 6.63
C ASN A 3 5.55 13.67 5.54
N PRO A 4 5.54 13.25 4.27
CA PRO A 4 5.34 14.18 3.16
C PRO A 4 3.90 14.67 3.07
N SER A 5 3.71 15.83 2.44
CA SER A 5 2.38 16.27 2.03
C SER A 5 1.82 15.32 0.97
N ARG A 6 0.50 15.46 0.70
CA ARG A 6 -0.16 14.65 -0.34
C ARG A 6 0.56 14.77 -1.69
N GLU A 7 0.89 15.99 -2.09
CA GLU A 7 1.56 16.25 -3.36
C GLU A 7 2.97 15.66 -3.38
N GLN A 8 3.71 15.77 -2.27
CA GLN A 8 5.05 15.20 -2.16
C GLN A 8 5.01 13.67 -2.26
N ALA A 9 4.04 13.03 -1.58
CA ALA A 9 3.90 11.58 -1.63
C ALA A 9 3.57 11.11 -3.04
N ARG A 10 2.67 11.81 -3.73
CA ARG A 10 2.29 11.48 -5.11
C ARG A 10 3.45 11.70 -6.08
N GLN A 11 4.19 12.79 -5.91
CA GLN A 11 5.36 13.07 -6.75
C GLN A 11 6.45 12.03 -6.52
N PHE A 12 6.62 11.58 -5.28
CA PHE A 12 7.57 10.50 -4.96
C PHE A 12 7.24 9.23 -5.76
N LEU A 13 5.97 8.83 -5.80
CA LEU A 13 5.55 7.65 -6.56
C LEU A 13 5.76 7.83 -8.06
N ALA A 14 5.46 9.03 -8.59
CA ALA A 14 5.67 9.33 -10.00
C ALA A 14 7.16 9.27 -10.37
N ASP A 15 8.02 9.83 -9.52
CA ASP A 15 9.47 9.82 -9.74
C ASP A 15 10.03 8.41 -9.65
N ALA A 16 9.57 7.61 -8.69
CA ALA A 16 9.99 6.23 -8.51
C ALA A 16 9.64 5.40 -9.76
N TRP A 17 8.43 5.58 -10.27
CA TRP A 17 7.98 4.89 -11.48
C TRP A 17 8.81 5.32 -12.70
N ARG A 18 9.05 6.62 -12.86
CA ARG A 18 9.86 7.14 -13.97
C ARG A 18 11.26 6.57 -13.94
N LYS A 19 11.91 6.54 -12.76
CA LYS A 19 13.26 5.98 -12.62
C LYS A 19 13.30 4.51 -12.97
N ARG A 20 12.31 3.75 -12.55
CA ARG A 20 12.23 2.33 -12.89
C ARG A 20 12.04 2.13 -14.39
N ARG A 21 11.10 2.86 -14.98
CA ARG A 21 10.80 2.75 -16.41
C ARG A 21 12.01 3.12 -17.27
N ASP A 22 12.75 4.15 -16.87
CA ASP A 22 13.89 4.68 -17.64
C ASP A 22 15.22 4.09 -17.18
N HIS A 23 15.21 3.10 -16.28
CA HIS A 23 16.41 2.44 -15.75
C HIS A 23 17.40 3.42 -15.12
N LEU A 24 16.91 4.42 -14.41
CA LEU A 24 17.73 5.42 -13.73
C LEU A 24 18.08 4.96 -12.31
N PRO A 25 19.20 5.48 -11.75
CA PRO A 25 19.53 5.18 -10.35
C PRO A 25 18.40 5.60 -9.41
N ALA A 26 18.11 4.75 -8.42
CA ALA A 26 17.04 4.96 -7.48
C ALA A 26 17.48 4.55 -6.08
N THR A 27 16.92 5.22 -5.06
CA THR A 27 17.12 4.81 -3.67
C THR A 27 16.42 3.47 -3.43
N PRO A 28 16.76 2.76 -2.32
CA PRO A 28 16.04 1.52 -1.98
C PRO A 28 14.53 1.71 -1.88
N LEU A 29 14.05 2.79 -1.27
CA LEU A 29 12.62 3.06 -1.15
C LEU A 29 11.98 3.35 -2.52
N GLU A 30 12.67 4.10 -3.37
CA GLU A 30 12.21 4.36 -4.73
C GLU A 30 12.14 3.07 -5.55
N THR A 31 13.09 2.15 -5.35
CA THR A 31 13.10 0.86 -6.03
C THR A 31 11.85 0.05 -5.63
N ILE A 32 11.55 -0.02 -4.33
CA ILE A 32 10.36 -0.72 -3.83
C ILE A 32 9.10 -0.07 -4.42
N ALA A 33 9.00 1.25 -4.38
CA ALA A 33 7.85 1.98 -4.89
C ALA A 33 7.66 1.75 -6.39
N GLY A 34 8.73 1.80 -7.16
CA GLY A 34 8.68 1.53 -8.61
C GLY A 34 8.23 0.12 -8.92
N ASP A 35 8.71 -0.86 -8.15
CA ASP A 35 8.31 -2.26 -8.31
C ASP A 35 6.81 -2.44 -8.01
N VAL A 36 6.30 -1.77 -6.98
CA VAL A 36 4.87 -1.82 -6.64
C VAL A 36 4.03 -1.25 -7.80
N VAL A 37 4.43 -0.11 -8.35
CA VAL A 37 3.73 0.47 -9.51
C VAL A 37 3.79 -0.47 -10.71
N ALA A 38 4.91 -1.15 -10.93
CA ALA A 38 5.05 -2.11 -12.02
C ALA A 38 4.05 -3.26 -11.93
N LEU A 39 3.65 -3.64 -10.72
CA LEU A 39 2.66 -4.70 -10.49
C LEU A 39 1.22 -4.21 -10.66
N HIS A 40 1.01 -2.93 -10.95
CA HIS A 40 -0.31 -2.32 -11.08
C HIS A 40 -0.45 -1.60 -12.43
N PRO A 41 -0.50 -2.35 -13.55
CA PRO A 41 -0.59 -1.70 -14.89
C PRO A 41 -1.77 -0.75 -15.01
N GLU A 42 -2.86 -1.01 -14.28
CA GLU A 42 -4.08 -0.19 -14.30
C GLU A 42 -3.85 1.23 -13.74
N TYR A 43 -2.79 1.44 -12.96
CA TYR A 43 -2.49 2.74 -12.35
C TYR A 43 -1.29 3.46 -12.98
N GLN A 44 -0.54 2.79 -13.85
CA GLN A 44 0.70 3.35 -14.40
C GLN A 44 0.47 4.64 -15.17
N GLY A 45 -0.63 4.73 -15.89
CA GLY A 45 -0.95 5.93 -16.65
C GLY A 45 -1.18 7.15 -15.76
N LEU A 46 -1.94 6.98 -14.67
CA LEU A 46 -2.21 8.08 -13.74
C LEU A 46 -0.97 8.50 -12.97
N ILE A 47 -0.23 7.53 -12.47
CA ILE A 47 0.98 7.80 -11.68
C ILE A 47 2.07 8.40 -12.56
N GLY A 48 2.16 7.98 -13.82
CA GLY A 48 3.16 8.45 -14.76
C GLY A 48 2.92 9.83 -15.33
N THR A 49 1.74 10.44 -15.07
CA THR A 49 1.40 11.79 -15.53
C THR A 49 1.00 12.66 -14.34
N PRO A 50 1.97 13.04 -13.47
CA PRO A 50 1.65 13.81 -12.26
C PRO A 50 1.02 15.17 -12.56
N ASP A 51 1.34 15.79 -13.69
CA ASP A 51 0.76 17.08 -14.09
C ASP A 51 -0.77 17.01 -14.16
N LYS A 52 -1.32 15.83 -14.46
CA LYS A 52 -2.77 15.65 -14.62
C LYS A 52 -3.42 15.04 -13.40
N SER A 53 -2.66 14.40 -12.52
CA SER A 53 -3.23 13.61 -11.45
C SER A 53 -2.84 14.03 -10.03
N ILE A 54 -1.77 14.85 -9.89
CA ILE A 54 -1.22 15.15 -8.56
C ILE A 54 -2.22 15.89 -7.67
N ASP A 55 -3.08 16.72 -8.27
CA ASP A 55 -4.10 17.50 -7.54
C ASP A 55 -5.48 16.86 -7.57
N ARG A 56 -5.64 15.72 -8.24
CA ARG A 56 -6.94 15.07 -8.38
C ARG A 56 -7.41 14.50 -7.06
N ASP A 57 -8.69 14.69 -6.76
CA ASP A 57 -9.34 14.11 -5.59
C ASP A 57 -10.13 12.87 -5.98
N TRP A 58 -10.04 11.84 -5.13
CA TRP A 58 -10.86 10.63 -5.25
C TRP A 58 -11.79 10.58 -4.05
N SER A 59 -13.06 10.89 -4.29
CA SER A 59 -14.09 10.88 -3.26
C SER A 59 -14.62 9.45 -3.10
N PRO A 60 -15.01 9.03 -1.87
CA PRO A 60 -15.66 7.73 -1.69
C PRO A 60 -16.93 7.58 -2.54
N ASP A 61 -17.60 8.69 -2.84
CA ASP A 61 -18.85 8.69 -3.63
C ASP A 61 -18.62 8.48 -5.12
N SER A 62 -17.41 8.71 -5.62
CA SER A 62 -17.11 8.57 -7.03
C SER A 62 -17.04 7.11 -7.50
N GLY A 63 -16.83 6.19 -6.58
CA GLY A 63 -16.65 4.78 -6.89
C GLY A 63 -15.29 4.43 -7.47
N ASP A 64 -14.44 5.41 -7.72
CA ASP A 64 -13.10 5.19 -8.26
C ASP A 64 -12.11 4.93 -7.13
N THR A 65 -11.20 3.98 -7.35
CA THR A 65 -10.10 3.70 -6.42
C THR A 65 -9.04 4.79 -6.54
N ASN A 66 -8.58 5.31 -5.41
CA ASN A 66 -7.45 6.23 -5.38
C ASN A 66 -6.15 5.44 -5.56
N PRO A 67 -5.49 5.50 -6.73
CA PRO A 67 -4.28 4.69 -6.97
C PRO A 67 -3.11 5.11 -6.09
N PHE A 68 -3.01 6.39 -5.72
CA PHE A 68 -1.93 6.84 -4.84
C PHE A 68 -2.10 6.29 -3.43
N LEU A 69 -3.34 6.22 -2.93
CA LEU A 69 -3.61 5.60 -1.64
C LEU A 69 -3.28 4.11 -1.69
N HIS A 70 -3.69 3.40 -2.74
CA HIS A 70 -3.42 1.98 -2.91
C HIS A 70 -1.91 1.70 -2.90
N MET A 71 -1.12 2.50 -3.64
CA MET A 71 0.33 2.36 -3.66
C MET A 71 0.95 2.68 -2.31
N SER A 72 0.45 3.71 -1.63
CA SER A 72 0.94 4.09 -0.29
C SER A 72 0.70 2.98 0.73
N LEU A 73 -0.45 2.30 0.65
CA LEU A 73 -0.74 1.16 1.53
C LEU A 73 0.21 0.01 1.25
N HIS A 74 0.53 -0.27 -0.01
CA HIS A 74 1.54 -1.28 -0.36
C HIS A 74 2.90 -0.95 0.26
N LEU A 75 3.33 0.31 0.18
CA LEU A 75 4.60 0.72 0.76
C LEU A 75 4.60 0.55 2.28
N ALA A 76 3.50 0.91 2.95
CA ALA A 76 3.38 0.71 4.39
C ALA A 76 3.51 -0.76 4.76
N ILE A 77 2.88 -1.64 3.99
CA ILE A 77 2.96 -3.09 4.23
C ILE A 77 4.38 -3.60 4.03
N GLU A 78 5.09 -3.14 3.00
CA GLU A 78 6.48 -3.53 2.78
C GLU A 78 7.36 -3.13 3.98
N GLU A 79 7.16 -1.93 4.54
CA GLU A 79 7.86 -1.51 5.76
C GLU A 79 7.49 -2.39 6.95
N GLN A 80 6.21 -2.66 7.14
CA GLN A 80 5.72 -3.50 8.24
C GLN A 80 6.33 -4.90 8.20
N LEU A 81 6.38 -5.49 7.02
CA LEU A 81 6.95 -6.82 6.84
C LEU A 81 8.47 -6.83 7.09
N ALA A 82 9.16 -5.75 6.70
CA ALA A 82 10.60 -5.67 6.88
C ALA A 82 11.02 -5.66 8.35
N ILE A 83 10.19 -5.12 9.24
CA ILE A 83 10.51 -4.99 10.67
C ILE A 83 9.57 -5.79 11.58
N ASP A 84 8.67 -6.59 11.02
CA ASP A 84 7.64 -7.34 11.74
C ASP A 84 6.86 -6.45 12.72
N GLN A 85 6.32 -5.35 12.19
CA GLN A 85 5.47 -4.44 12.95
C GLN A 85 4.14 -4.25 12.25
N PRO A 86 3.01 -4.53 12.91
CA PRO A 86 2.87 -5.03 14.29
C PRO A 86 3.41 -6.46 14.42
N PRO A 87 3.90 -6.84 15.62
CA PRO A 87 4.48 -8.19 15.81
C PRO A 87 3.49 -9.27 15.41
N GLY A 88 3.92 -10.18 14.55
CA GLY A 88 3.08 -11.26 14.03
C GLY A 88 2.63 -11.08 12.59
N ILE A 89 2.86 -9.90 11.99
CA ILE A 89 2.44 -9.65 10.60
C ILE A 89 3.20 -10.57 9.62
N VAL A 90 4.48 -10.84 9.87
CA VAL A 90 5.27 -11.72 9.00
C VAL A 90 4.72 -13.15 9.03
N ALA A 91 4.35 -13.65 10.21
CA ALA A 91 3.74 -14.98 10.34
C ALA A 91 2.41 -15.07 9.60
N ALA A 92 1.56 -14.04 9.73
CA ALA A 92 0.29 -13.97 9.00
C ALA A 92 0.53 -13.92 7.48
N TYR A 93 1.51 -13.15 7.03
CA TYR A 93 1.87 -13.08 5.63
C TYR A 93 2.29 -14.45 5.08
N ARG A 94 3.11 -15.20 5.83
CA ARG A 94 3.56 -16.51 5.39
C ARG A 94 2.40 -17.48 5.21
N LYS A 95 1.43 -17.44 6.13
CA LYS A 95 0.21 -18.25 6.01
C LYS A 95 -0.62 -17.85 4.79
N LEU A 96 -0.79 -16.56 4.59
CA LEU A 96 -1.52 -16.04 3.43
C LEU A 96 -0.84 -16.43 2.13
N LEU A 97 0.48 -16.33 2.07
CA LEU A 97 1.25 -16.71 0.89
C LEU A 97 1.06 -18.18 0.58
N SER A 98 1.10 -19.03 1.60
CA SER A 98 0.88 -20.48 1.44
C SER A 98 -0.52 -20.78 0.91
N ARG A 99 -1.54 -20.06 1.38
CA ARG A 99 -2.93 -20.28 0.99
C ARG A 99 -3.26 -19.69 -0.39
N ARG A 100 -2.74 -18.52 -0.69
CA ARG A 100 -3.06 -17.79 -1.93
C ARG A 100 -2.17 -18.19 -3.11
N GLY A 101 -0.97 -18.69 -2.81
CA GLY A 101 -0.03 -19.17 -3.84
C GLY A 101 0.77 -18.09 -4.53
N GLU A 102 0.43 -16.82 -4.36
CA GLU A 102 1.12 -15.68 -4.98
C GLU A 102 1.33 -14.56 -3.98
N ARG A 103 2.51 -13.94 -4.06
CA ARG A 103 2.89 -12.82 -3.19
C ARG A 103 1.91 -11.65 -3.31
N HIS A 104 1.58 -11.26 -4.54
CA HIS A 104 0.68 -10.12 -4.78
C HIS A 104 -0.71 -10.33 -4.17
N GLU A 105 -1.24 -11.55 -4.29
CA GLU A 105 -2.54 -11.90 -3.69
C GLU A 105 -2.48 -11.86 -2.16
N ALA A 106 -1.38 -12.35 -1.58
CA ALA A 106 -1.18 -12.29 -0.12
C ALA A 106 -1.09 -10.84 0.35
N LEU A 107 -0.36 -10.00 -0.37
CA LEU A 107 -0.22 -8.57 -0.04
C LEU A 107 -1.55 -7.85 -0.15
N HIS A 108 -2.38 -8.17 -1.14
CA HIS A 108 -3.72 -7.56 -1.28
C HIS A 108 -4.63 -7.97 -0.13
N ALA A 109 -4.53 -9.21 0.37
CA ALA A 109 -5.29 -9.62 1.56
C ALA A 109 -4.89 -8.80 2.78
N ILE A 110 -3.59 -8.54 2.96
CA ILE A 110 -3.10 -7.67 4.03
C ILE A 110 -3.59 -6.24 3.83
N LEU A 111 -3.54 -5.76 2.59
CA LEU A 111 -3.97 -4.41 2.25
C LEU A 111 -5.45 -4.18 2.62
N ASP A 112 -6.30 -5.17 2.35
CA ASP A 112 -7.71 -5.10 2.72
C ASP A 112 -7.89 -4.99 4.24
N CYS A 113 -7.09 -5.73 5.00
CA CYS A 113 -7.11 -5.66 6.48
C CYS A 113 -6.64 -4.30 6.97
N LEU A 114 -5.59 -3.74 6.38
CA LEU A 114 -5.07 -2.43 6.75
C LEU A 114 -6.09 -1.33 6.41
N ALA A 115 -6.69 -1.40 5.23
CA ALA A 115 -7.70 -0.44 4.82
C ALA A 115 -8.91 -0.45 5.75
N GLU A 116 -9.37 -1.64 6.16
CA GLU A 116 -10.47 -1.77 7.11
C GLU A 116 -10.10 -1.18 8.47
N THR A 117 -8.89 -1.43 8.94
CA THR A 117 -8.41 -0.90 10.21
C THR A 117 -8.34 0.63 10.17
N LEU A 118 -7.83 1.18 9.08
CA LEU A 118 -7.77 2.64 8.88
C LEU A 118 -9.17 3.25 8.83
N TRP A 119 -10.10 2.60 8.14
CA TRP A 119 -11.47 3.08 8.04
C TRP A 119 -12.13 3.14 9.42
N ARG A 120 -11.95 2.09 10.24
CA ARG A 120 -12.49 2.08 11.62
C ARG A 120 -11.87 3.18 12.47
N SER A 121 -10.57 3.40 12.34
CA SER A 121 -9.85 4.47 13.05
C SER A 121 -10.44 5.84 12.69
N GLN A 122 -10.67 6.10 11.43
CA GLN A 122 -11.21 7.37 10.96
C GLN A 122 -12.67 7.54 11.40
N ARG A 123 -13.48 6.49 11.30
CA ARG A 123 -14.88 6.52 11.73
C ARG A 123 -15.01 6.85 13.22
N ASP A 124 -14.19 6.21 14.05
CA ASP A 124 -14.27 6.32 15.50
C ASP A 124 -13.40 7.44 16.05
N LYS A 125 -12.62 8.12 15.18
CA LYS A 125 -11.69 9.19 15.54
C LYS A 125 -10.70 8.74 16.62
N THR A 126 -10.19 7.53 16.47
CA THR A 126 -9.21 6.91 17.36
C THR A 126 -7.92 6.61 16.60
N PRO A 127 -6.79 6.44 17.29
CA PRO A 127 -5.56 5.99 16.63
C PRO A 127 -5.75 4.61 15.99
N LEU A 128 -4.92 4.28 15.00
CA LEU A 128 -4.92 2.97 14.38
C LEU A 128 -4.70 1.90 15.44
N ASP A 129 -5.60 0.91 15.49
CA ASP A 129 -5.58 -0.15 16.50
C ASP A 129 -4.86 -1.39 15.96
N SER A 130 -3.64 -1.61 16.43
CA SER A 130 -2.82 -2.76 16.00
C SER A 130 -3.46 -4.09 16.35
N ASP A 131 -4.21 -4.18 17.46
CA ASP A 131 -4.89 -5.42 17.84
C ASP A 131 -6.01 -5.76 16.86
N VAL A 132 -6.76 -4.77 16.42
CA VAL A 132 -7.79 -4.95 15.38
C VAL A 132 -7.13 -5.43 14.08
N TYR A 133 -6.06 -4.77 13.68
CA TYR A 133 -5.33 -5.12 12.47
C TYR A 133 -4.84 -6.57 12.51
N LEU A 134 -4.16 -6.97 13.61
CA LEU A 134 -3.68 -8.35 13.78
C LEU A 134 -4.81 -9.35 13.80
N SER A 135 -5.94 -9.04 14.44
CA SER A 135 -7.11 -9.91 14.47
C SER A 135 -7.64 -10.14 13.04
N LEU A 136 -7.75 -9.09 12.25
CA LEU A 136 -8.18 -9.20 10.86
C LEU A 136 -7.19 -10.01 10.02
N LEU A 137 -5.89 -9.77 10.22
CA LEU A 137 -4.85 -10.53 9.52
C LEU A 137 -4.92 -12.01 9.83
N ASN A 138 -5.10 -12.38 11.11
CA ASN A 138 -5.17 -13.78 11.53
C ASN A 138 -6.44 -14.44 11.00
N GLN A 139 -7.56 -13.74 10.98
CA GLN A 139 -8.79 -14.26 10.39
C GLN A 139 -8.59 -14.53 8.89
N ALA A 140 -7.99 -13.60 8.17
CA ALA A 140 -7.71 -13.77 6.74
C ALA A 140 -6.74 -14.92 6.50
N ALA A 141 -5.69 -15.03 7.33
CA ALA A 141 -4.69 -16.09 7.22
C ALA A 141 -5.28 -17.47 7.50
N ASP A 142 -6.27 -17.55 8.39
CA ASP A 142 -6.96 -18.79 8.73
C ASP A 142 -8.12 -19.10 7.78
N GLY A 143 -8.40 -18.23 6.83
CA GLY A 143 -9.49 -18.41 5.87
C GLY A 143 -10.88 -18.12 6.42
N ARG A 144 -10.94 -17.27 7.45
CA ARG A 144 -12.22 -16.91 8.10
C ARG A 144 -12.77 -15.57 7.67
#